data_2957f45604bb8d203eb837ce4648c510
#
_entry.id   2957f45604bb8d203eb837ce4648c510
#
_cell.length_a   1.000
_cell.length_b   1.000
_cell.length_c   1.000
_cell.angle_alpha   90.00
_cell.angle_beta   90.00
_cell.angle_gamma   90.00
#
_symmetry.space_group_name_H-M   'P 1'
#
loop_
_entity.id
_entity.type
_entity.pdbx_description
1 polymer ?
#
loop_
_entity_poly.entity_id
_entity_poly.type
_entity_poly.pdbx_seq_one_letter_code
_entity_poly.pdbx_strand_id
1 'polypeptide(L)'
;MGITSRRIKTTHNQKISDMNIEHTTPELFSALAKSQGEIENAKKGSVNPHFKSRYADLAEILNTVRPVLSANALCTIQNAEFDGAMVSVETVLCHAGGGWVSGKISCVPAKADAQGIGSSITYLRRYGLAAIVGIAQEDDDGQSATHSKPVPAKPADIASIREAVEELAIDHEAFEKYLGGPLAEMSVEQYKKAITAISNKRKQATKA
;
A
#
# COMPACT_ATOMS: atom_id res chain seq x y z
N MET A 1 -6.27 -35.40 37.20
CA MET A 1 -5.06 -35.47 36.37
C MET A 1 -4.91 -34.11 35.71
N GLY A 2 -3.94 -33.33 36.18
CA GLY A 2 -3.74 -31.96 35.71
C GLY A 2 -2.87 -31.95 34.46
N ILE A 3 -3.36 -31.32 33.40
CA ILE A 3 -2.57 -31.03 32.20
C ILE A 3 -1.86 -29.70 32.43
N THR A 4 -0.56 -29.79 32.72
CA THR A 4 0.33 -28.66 32.92
C THR A 4 0.64 -28.05 31.56
N SER A 5 0.06 -26.89 31.30
CA SER A 5 0.40 -26.06 30.13
C SER A 5 1.85 -25.59 30.27
N ARG A 6 2.77 -26.13 29.44
CA ARG A 6 4.12 -25.61 29.30
C ARG A 6 4.10 -24.34 28.46
N ARG A 7 4.26 -23.22 29.13
CA ARG A 7 4.51 -21.92 28.53
C ARG A 7 5.89 -21.95 27.86
N ILE A 8 5.92 -22.08 26.53
CA ILE A 8 7.15 -21.91 25.75
C ILE A 8 7.47 -20.42 25.73
N LYS A 9 8.57 -20.04 26.39
CA LYS A 9 9.14 -18.70 26.30
C LYS A 9 9.76 -18.55 24.92
N THR A 10 9.08 -17.88 24.00
CA THR A 10 9.66 -17.49 22.71
C THR A 10 10.52 -16.27 22.93
N THR A 11 11.83 -16.46 22.87
CA THR A 11 12.85 -15.41 22.81
C THR A 11 12.78 -14.71 21.45
N HIS A 12 12.67 -13.41 21.53
CA HIS A 12 13.00 -12.33 20.58
C HIS A 12 13.62 -12.78 19.25
N ASN A 13 12.95 -12.59 18.18
CA ASN A 13 13.30 -11.91 16.92
C ASN A 13 12.58 -12.52 15.71
N GLN A 14 11.67 -11.81 15.19
CA GLN A 14 11.33 -11.50 13.80
C GLN A 14 9.82 -11.25 13.69
N LYS A 15 9.47 -9.95 13.64
CA LYS A 15 8.21 -9.50 13.03
C LYS A 15 8.24 -9.86 11.54
N ILE A 16 7.92 -11.10 11.24
CA ILE A 16 7.53 -11.50 9.90
C ILE A 16 6.02 -11.53 9.95
N SER A 17 5.40 -10.51 9.34
CA SER A 17 3.98 -10.33 9.08
C SER A 17 3.02 -10.72 10.24
N ASP A 18 2.08 -9.86 10.55
CA ASP A 18 1.01 -10.08 11.53
C ASP A 18 0.00 -11.18 11.07
N MET A 19 0.52 -12.29 10.53
CA MET A 19 -0.28 -13.46 10.17
C MET A 19 -0.32 -14.41 11.35
N ASN A 20 -1.52 -14.67 11.86
CA ASN A 20 -1.74 -15.65 12.93
C ASN A 20 -2.16 -16.98 12.32
N ILE A 21 -1.35 -18.02 12.56
CA ILE A 21 -1.57 -19.39 12.08
C ILE A 21 -1.73 -20.42 13.22
N GLU A 22 -1.84 -19.97 14.48
CA GLU A 22 -1.88 -20.87 15.65
C GLU A 22 -3.15 -21.72 15.72
N HIS A 23 -4.21 -21.31 15.03
CA HIS A 23 -5.51 -21.98 15.04
C HIS A 23 -5.86 -22.66 13.72
N THR A 24 -4.87 -22.97 12.90
CA THR A 24 -5.08 -23.62 11.59
C THR A 24 -5.34 -25.12 11.75
N THR A 25 -6.15 -25.66 10.84
CA THR A 25 -6.43 -27.09 10.74
C THR A 25 -6.12 -27.61 9.32
N PRO A 26 -5.87 -28.93 9.14
CA PRO A 26 -5.69 -29.51 7.82
C PRO A 26 -6.88 -29.27 6.88
N GLU A 27 -8.09 -29.27 7.44
CA GLU A 27 -9.35 -29.03 6.71
C GLU A 27 -9.41 -27.60 6.18
N LEU A 28 -8.99 -26.62 6.97
CA LEU A 28 -8.89 -25.21 6.54
C LEU A 28 -7.97 -25.09 5.31
N PHE A 29 -6.75 -25.64 5.40
CA PHE A 29 -5.79 -25.54 4.29
C PHE A 29 -6.22 -26.34 3.08
N SER A 30 -6.85 -27.51 3.26
CA SER A 30 -7.40 -28.28 2.15
C SER A 30 -8.50 -27.52 1.43
N ALA A 31 -9.44 -26.90 2.19
CA ALA A 31 -10.51 -26.09 1.64
C ALA A 31 -9.96 -24.82 0.94
N LEU A 32 -8.95 -24.17 1.53
CA LEU A 32 -8.32 -23.00 0.92
C LEU A 32 -7.60 -23.35 -0.38
N ALA A 33 -6.81 -24.44 -0.40
CA ALA A 33 -6.10 -24.88 -1.60
C ALA A 33 -7.07 -25.21 -2.74
N LYS A 34 -8.18 -25.89 -2.41
CA LYS A 34 -9.24 -26.16 -3.38
C LYS A 34 -9.89 -24.88 -3.89
N SER A 35 -10.22 -23.94 -2.99
CA SER A 35 -10.81 -22.65 -3.37
C SER A 35 -9.89 -21.84 -4.27
N GLN A 36 -8.58 -21.81 -3.99
CA GLN A 36 -7.59 -21.13 -4.84
C GLN A 36 -7.50 -21.72 -6.25
N GLY A 37 -7.73 -23.01 -6.41
CA GLY A 37 -7.81 -23.67 -7.74
C GLY A 37 -9.09 -23.36 -8.51
N GLU A 38 -10.15 -22.93 -7.82
CA GLU A 38 -11.47 -22.63 -8.41
C GLU A 38 -11.73 -21.13 -8.60
N ILE A 39 -11.03 -20.25 -7.83
CA ILE A 39 -11.17 -18.79 -7.93
C ILE A 39 -10.46 -18.30 -9.19
N GLU A 40 -11.22 -17.65 -10.08
CA GLU A 40 -10.65 -16.86 -11.16
C GLU A 40 -10.21 -15.48 -10.67
N ASN A 41 -9.31 -14.81 -11.40
CA ASN A 41 -8.95 -13.41 -11.07
C ASN A 41 -10.16 -12.49 -11.23
N ALA A 42 -10.31 -11.54 -10.30
CA ALA A 42 -11.42 -10.59 -10.32
C ALA A 42 -11.36 -9.70 -11.57
N LYS A 43 -12.50 -9.60 -12.29
CA LYS A 43 -12.58 -8.80 -13.52
C LYS A 43 -12.49 -7.31 -13.23
N LYS A 44 -11.82 -6.58 -14.10
CA LYS A 44 -11.69 -5.11 -14.03
C LYS A 44 -13.02 -4.40 -14.36
N GLY A 45 -13.92 -4.28 -13.40
CA GLY A 45 -15.23 -3.62 -13.60
C GLY A 45 -15.20 -2.10 -13.40
N SER A 46 -14.41 -1.62 -12.45
CA SER A 46 -14.41 -0.22 -12.03
C SER A 46 -13.31 0.61 -12.70
N VAL A 47 -13.62 1.87 -13.04
CA VAL A 47 -12.67 2.84 -13.61
C VAL A 47 -12.27 3.82 -12.51
N ASN A 48 -10.96 3.96 -12.26
CA ASN A 48 -10.45 5.01 -11.40
C ASN A 48 -10.52 6.36 -12.14
N PRO A 49 -11.34 7.32 -11.69
CA PRO A 49 -11.52 8.60 -12.40
C PRO A 49 -10.26 9.46 -12.42
N HIS A 50 -9.32 9.25 -11.47
CA HIS A 50 -8.08 10.02 -11.38
C HIS A 50 -6.96 9.47 -12.28
N PHE A 51 -6.88 8.14 -12.43
CA PHE A 51 -5.77 7.49 -13.17
C PHE A 51 -6.21 6.86 -14.48
N LYS A 52 -7.54 6.89 -14.80
CA LYS A 52 -8.12 6.24 -15.99
C LYS A 52 -7.79 4.74 -16.10
N SER A 53 -7.27 4.12 -15.04
CA SER A 53 -7.02 2.69 -14.94
C SER A 53 -8.28 1.95 -14.50
N ARG A 54 -8.43 0.71 -14.95
CA ARG A 54 -9.49 -0.16 -14.48
C ARG A 54 -8.95 -1.03 -13.35
N TYR A 55 -9.71 -1.21 -12.30
CA TYR A 55 -9.35 -2.06 -11.18
C TYR A 55 -10.57 -2.85 -10.68
N ALA A 56 -10.33 -3.99 -10.03
CA ALA A 56 -11.36 -4.70 -9.32
C ALA A 56 -11.63 -4.01 -7.99
N ASP A 57 -12.83 -3.46 -7.80
CA ASP A 57 -13.22 -2.88 -6.53
C ASP A 57 -13.53 -3.96 -5.47
N LEU A 58 -13.82 -3.54 -4.24
CA LEU A 58 -14.13 -4.47 -3.15
C LEU A 58 -15.36 -5.35 -3.45
N ALA A 59 -16.36 -4.79 -4.11
CA ALA A 59 -17.57 -5.53 -4.45
C ALA A 59 -17.27 -6.62 -5.48
N GLU A 60 -16.47 -6.31 -6.49
CA GLU A 60 -16.05 -7.28 -7.51
C GLU A 60 -15.25 -8.44 -6.90
N ILE A 61 -14.28 -8.15 -6.03
CA ILE A 61 -13.53 -9.20 -5.33
C ILE A 61 -14.46 -10.05 -4.48
N LEU A 62 -15.36 -9.43 -3.70
CA LEU A 62 -16.32 -10.17 -2.89
C LEU A 62 -17.25 -11.06 -3.74
N ASN A 63 -17.71 -10.57 -4.89
CA ASN A 63 -18.57 -11.34 -5.79
C ASN A 63 -17.82 -12.51 -6.41
N THR A 64 -16.54 -12.35 -6.68
CA THR A 64 -15.68 -13.42 -7.23
C THR A 64 -15.40 -14.50 -6.19
N VAL A 65 -15.04 -14.13 -4.95
CA VAL A 65 -14.56 -15.10 -3.97
C VAL A 65 -15.67 -15.78 -3.15
N ARG A 66 -16.74 -15.06 -2.81
CA ARG A 66 -17.81 -15.58 -1.93
C ARG A 66 -18.43 -16.90 -2.39
N PRO A 67 -18.82 -17.09 -3.66
CA PRO A 67 -19.43 -18.33 -4.10
C PRO A 67 -18.49 -19.53 -3.90
N VAL A 68 -17.21 -19.37 -4.25
CA VAL A 68 -16.21 -20.43 -4.16
C VAL A 68 -15.86 -20.73 -2.69
N LEU A 69 -15.65 -19.69 -1.87
CA LEU A 69 -15.38 -19.87 -0.44
C LEU A 69 -16.55 -20.60 0.24
N SER A 70 -17.78 -20.14 0.00
CA SER A 70 -18.98 -20.77 0.58
C SER A 70 -19.15 -22.23 0.16
N ALA A 71 -18.90 -22.55 -1.11
CA ALA A 71 -18.94 -23.94 -1.62
C ALA A 71 -17.90 -24.85 -0.95
N ASN A 72 -16.81 -24.28 -0.44
CA ASN A 72 -15.73 -25.00 0.24
C ASN A 72 -15.76 -24.80 1.77
N ALA A 73 -16.93 -24.47 2.33
CA ALA A 73 -17.12 -24.26 3.79
C ALA A 73 -16.19 -23.21 4.41
N LEU A 74 -15.77 -22.21 3.63
CA LEU A 74 -14.95 -21.10 4.06
C LEU A 74 -15.77 -19.79 4.14
N CYS A 75 -15.43 -18.94 5.08
CA CYS A 75 -15.95 -17.59 5.15
C CYS A 75 -14.85 -16.60 5.59
N THR A 76 -15.05 -15.32 5.30
CA THR A 76 -14.15 -14.25 5.73
C THR A 76 -14.85 -13.25 6.64
N ILE A 77 -14.14 -12.80 7.68
CA ILE A 77 -14.55 -11.74 8.58
C ILE A 77 -13.49 -10.65 8.50
N GLN A 78 -13.90 -9.38 8.42
CA GLN A 78 -12.97 -8.26 8.42
C GLN A 78 -13.33 -7.28 9.52
N ASN A 79 -12.41 -7.03 10.43
CA ASN A 79 -12.52 -6.02 11.47
C ASN A 79 -11.65 -4.82 11.14
N ALA A 80 -12.22 -3.61 11.22
CA ALA A 80 -11.53 -2.36 10.96
C ALA A 80 -11.37 -1.56 12.26
N GLU A 81 -10.20 -0.97 12.44
CA GLU A 81 -9.83 -0.19 13.61
C GLU A 81 -9.12 1.10 13.19
N PHE A 82 -9.34 2.18 13.93
CA PHE A 82 -8.59 3.43 13.83
C PHE A 82 -8.10 3.84 15.21
N ASP A 83 -6.79 3.94 15.38
CA ASP A 83 -6.15 4.24 16.67
C ASP A 83 -5.86 5.74 16.89
N GLY A 84 -6.36 6.61 16.01
CA GLY A 84 -6.09 8.05 16.00
C GLY A 84 -4.99 8.47 15.02
N ALA A 85 -4.17 7.54 14.54
CA ALA A 85 -3.09 7.77 13.58
C ALA A 85 -3.15 6.85 12.38
N MET A 86 -3.43 5.57 12.59
CA MET A 86 -3.44 4.53 11.55
C MET A 86 -4.80 3.86 11.46
N VAL A 87 -5.20 3.53 10.25
CA VAL A 87 -6.30 2.61 9.97
C VAL A 87 -5.72 1.23 9.77
N SER A 88 -6.30 0.24 10.45
CA SER A 88 -5.95 -1.17 10.34
C SER A 88 -7.16 -1.99 9.93
N VAL A 89 -6.92 -3.05 9.16
CA VAL A 89 -7.94 -4.07 8.88
C VAL A 89 -7.33 -5.43 9.12
N GLU A 90 -7.93 -6.19 10.03
CA GLU A 90 -7.67 -7.61 10.19
C GLU A 90 -8.65 -8.40 9.34
N THR A 91 -8.14 -9.28 8.50
CA THR A 91 -8.92 -10.22 7.70
C THR A 91 -8.71 -11.62 8.26
N VAL A 92 -9.80 -12.27 8.63
CA VAL A 92 -9.83 -13.64 9.17
C VAL A 92 -10.51 -14.53 8.14
N LEU A 93 -9.85 -15.62 7.75
CA LEU A 93 -10.42 -16.70 6.96
C LEU A 93 -10.74 -17.86 7.89
N CYS A 94 -12.02 -18.26 7.95
CA CYS A 94 -12.52 -19.30 8.83
C CYS A 94 -13.03 -20.50 8.03
N HIS A 95 -12.88 -21.71 8.59
CA HIS A 95 -13.49 -22.93 8.08
C HIS A 95 -14.65 -23.36 8.99
N ALA A 96 -15.76 -23.82 8.39
CA ALA A 96 -16.97 -24.21 9.15
C ALA A 96 -16.75 -25.40 10.12
N GLY A 97 -15.79 -26.26 9.82
CA GLY A 97 -15.36 -27.34 10.71
C GLY A 97 -14.40 -26.94 11.83
N GLY A 98 -14.12 -25.64 11.97
CA GLY A 98 -13.13 -25.09 12.88
C GLY A 98 -11.83 -24.74 12.18
N GLY A 99 -10.98 -24.00 12.91
CA GLY A 99 -9.73 -23.45 12.38
C GLY A 99 -9.94 -22.13 11.64
N TRP A 100 -8.92 -21.30 11.73
CA TRP A 100 -8.87 -20.00 11.08
C TRP A 100 -7.42 -19.53 10.90
N VAL A 101 -7.22 -18.61 9.97
CA VAL A 101 -5.99 -17.86 9.76
C VAL A 101 -6.33 -16.40 9.64
N SER A 102 -5.53 -15.51 10.19
CA SER A 102 -5.73 -14.07 10.01
C SER A 102 -4.47 -13.36 9.56
N GLY A 103 -4.68 -12.21 8.93
CA GLY A 103 -3.64 -11.26 8.57
C GLY A 103 -4.12 -9.83 8.79
N LYS A 104 -3.24 -8.96 9.31
CA LYS A 104 -3.53 -7.54 9.56
C LYS A 104 -2.69 -6.67 8.64
N ILE A 105 -3.33 -5.71 8.00
CA ILE A 105 -2.69 -4.67 7.20
C ILE A 105 -3.12 -3.29 7.67
N SER A 106 -2.25 -2.29 7.52
CA SER A 106 -2.46 -0.96 8.06
C SER A 106 -1.95 0.12 7.12
N CYS A 107 -2.55 1.30 7.17
CA CYS A 107 -2.05 2.49 6.49
C CYS A 107 -2.38 3.77 7.26
N VAL A 108 -1.64 4.82 6.98
CA VAL A 108 -1.98 6.17 7.44
C VAL A 108 -3.03 6.74 6.49
N PRO A 109 -4.21 7.20 6.96
CA PRO A 109 -5.22 7.77 6.09
C PRO A 109 -4.72 9.10 5.49
N ALA A 110 -5.07 9.36 4.24
CA ALA A 110 -4.69 10.60 3.56
C ALA A 110 -5.25 11.86 4.25
N LYS A 111 -6.39 11.71 4.96
CA LYS A 111 -7.01 12.70 5.83
C LYS A 111 -7.56 11.99 7.05
N ALA A 112 -7.41 12.61 8.23
CA ALA A 112 -7.93 12.09 9.49
C ALA A 112 -9.40 12.50 9.73
N ASP A 113 -10.21 12.48 8.67
CA ASP A 113 -11.66 12.71 8.71
C ASP A 113 -12.42 11.41 8.35
N ALA A 114 -13.73 11.41 8.54
CA ALA A 114 -14.56 10.24 8.28
C ALA A 114 -14.45 9.72 6.83
N GLN A 115 -14.25 10.63 5.85
CA GLN A 115 -14.10 10.24 4.45
C GLN A 115 -12.74 9.58 4.19
N GLY A 116 -11.65 10.15 4.71
CA GLY A 116 -10.31 9.60 4.56
C GLY A 116 -10.15 8.26 5.26
N ILE A 117 -10.70 8.13 6.49
CA ILE A 117 -10.74 6.87 7.23
C ILE A 117 -11.56 5.83 6.49
N GLY A 118 -12.78 6.16 6.03
CA GLY A 118 -13.64 5.24 5.27
C GLY A 118 -13.03 4.77 3.96
N SER A 119 -12.33 5.65 3.23
CA SER A 119 -11.58 5.30 2.02
C SER A 119 -10.46 4.32 2.33
N SER A 120 -9.69 4.57 3.40
CA SER A 120 -8.61 3.68 3.85
C SER A 120 -9.13 2.31 4.27
N ILE A 121 -10.25 2.24 5.00
CA ILE A 121 -10.90 0.97 5.35
C ILE A 121 -11.28 0.19 4.10
N THR A 122 -11.91 0.82 3.11
CA THR A 122 -12.30 0.17 1.86
C THR A 122 -11.08 -0.37 1.10
N TYR A 123 -10.02 0.43 1.03
CA TYR A 123 -8.75 0.06 0.43
C TYR A 123 -8.12 -1.17 1.13
N LEU A 124 -7.95 -1.11 2.45
CA LEU A 124 -7.36 -2.20 3.23
C LEU A 124 -8.20 -3.48 3.20
N ARG A 125 -9.53 -3.36 3.23
CA ARG A 125 -10.43 -4.52 3.10
C ARG A 125 -10.22 -5.24 1.77
N ARG A 126 -10.08 -4.51 0.69
CA ARG A 126 -9.84 -5.04 -0.64
C ARG A 126 -8.53 -5.82 -0.71
N TYR A 127 -7.43 -5.20 -0.26
CA TYR A 127 -6.11 -5.83 -0.28
C TYR A 127 -5.98 -6.99 0.71
N GLY A 128 -6.51 -6.84 1.92
CA GLY A 128 -6.49 -7.92 2.91
C GLY A 128 -7.27 -9.16 2.47
N LEU A 129 -8.43 -8.95 1.82
CA LEU A 129 -9.21 -10.05 1.28
C LEU A 129 -8.49 -10.73 0.12
N ALA A 130 -7.98 -9.98 -0.84
CA ALA A 130 -7.25 -10.53 -1.98
C ALA A 130 -6.02 -11.32 -1.54
N ALA A 131 -5.26 -10.78 -0.58
CA ALA A 131 -4.05 -11.41 -0.06
C ALA A 131 -4.34 -12.74 0.65
N ILE A 132 -5.37 -12.80 1.53
CA ILE A 132 -5.63 -14.00 2.33
C ILE A 132 -6.19 -15.15 1.49
N VAL A 133 -6.91 -14.84 0.40
CA VAL A 133 -7.44 -15.88 -0.52
C VAL A 133 -6.51 -16.17 -1.71
N GLY A 134 -5.44 -15.39 -1.88
CA GLY A 134 -4.41 -15.63 -2.89
C GLY A 134 -4.81 -15.25 -4.33
N ILE A 135 -5.69 -14.24 -4.51
CA ILE A 135 -6.02 -13.72 -5.85
C ILE A 135 -5.20 -12.49 -6.20
N ALA A 136 -4.74 -12.42 -7.45
CA ALA A 136 -4.12 -11.22 -7.99
C ALA A 136 -5.20 -10.18 -8.36
N GLN A 137 -4.91 -8.92 -8.02
CA GLN A 137 -5.61 -7.79 -8.63
C GLN A 137 -4.83 -7.43 -9.89
N GLU A 138 -5.42 -7.65 -11.06
CA GLU A 138 -4.75 -7.51 -12.37
C GLU A 138 -4.16 -6.10 -12.67
N ASP A 139 -4.16 -5.15 -11.76
CA ASP A 139 -3.78 -3.76 -12.01
C ASP A 139 -2.79 -3.15 -11.03
N ASP A 140 -2.02 -3.95 -10.32
CA ASP A 140 -1.00 -3.37 -9.47
C ASP A 140 0.41 -3.74 -9.95
N ASP A 141 0.82 -3.17 -11.08
CA ASP A 141 2.22 -3.11 -11.48
C ASP A 141 3.03 -2.08 -10.66
N GLY A 142 2.58 -1.73 -9.44
CA GLY A 142 3.31 -0.88 -8.50
C GLY A 142 3.50 0.58 -8.95
N GLN A 143 3.11 0.93 -10.17
CA GLN A 143 3.26 2.30 -10.70
C GLN A 143 2.20 3.25 -10.13
N SER A 144 1.04 2.76 -9.73
CA SER A 144 0.02 3.59 -9.07
C SER A 144 0.34 3.94 -7.62
N ALA A 145 1.17 3.18 -6.95
CA ALA A 145 1.63 3.52 -5.58
C ALA A 145 2.72 4.61 -5.55
N THR A 146 3.36 4.87 -6.70
CA THR A 146 4.43 5.88 -6.85
C THR A 146 3.97 7.19 -7.47
N HIS A 147 2.71 7.28 -7.95
CA HIS A 147 2.15 8.52 -8.49
C HIS A 147 1.17 9.19 -7.51
N SER A 148 1.61 9.45 -6.27
CA SER A 148 1.14 10.68 -5.62
C SER A 148 1.51 11.81 -6.56
N LYS A 149 0.54 12.66 -6.99
CA LYS A 149 0.86 13.88 -7.75
C LYS A 149 2.03 14.54 -7.06
N PRO A 150 3.10 14.91 -7.80
CA PRO A 150 4.24 15.56 -7.18
C PRO A 150 3.72 16.73 -6.36
N VAL A 151 4.00 16.73 -5.06
CA VAL A 151 3.62 17.85 -4.20
C VAL A 151 4.37 19.06 -4.74
N PRO A 152 3.69 20.13 -5.18
CA PRO A 152 4.38 21.30 -5.75
C PRO A 152 5.28 21.93 -4.68
N ALA A 153 6.47 22.36 -5.09
CA ALA A 153 7.36 23.13 -4.23
C ALA A 153 6.70 24.47 -3.90
N LYS A 154 7.04 25.04 -2.73
CA LYS A 154 6.52 26.35 -2.34
C LYS A 154 7.07 27.43 -3.29
N PRO A 155 6.32 28.49 -3.60
CA PRO A 155 6.80 29.58 -4.45
C PRO A 155 8.14 30.18 -3.99
N ALA A 156 8.35 30.30 -2.68
CA ALA A 156 9.62 30.77 -2.11
C ALA A 156 10.79 29.83 -2.39
N ASP A 157 10.55 28.51 -2.38
CA ASP A 157 11.55 27.49 -2.69
C ASP A 157 11.95 27.53 -4.18
N ILE A 158 10.97 27.75 -5.06
CA ILE A 158 11.20 27.92 -6.51
C ILE A 158 12.02 29.19 -6.78
N ALA A 159 11.68 30.28 -6.11
CA ALA A 159 12.41 31.54 -6.24
C ALA A 159 13.88 31.41 -5.81
N SER A 160 14.14 30.71 -4.69
CA SER A 160 15.51 30.48 -4.20
C SER A 160 16.37 29.64 -5.15
N ILE A 161 15.76 28.65 -5.83
CA ILE A 161 16.46 27.85 -6.84
C ILE A 161 16.78 28.69 -8.08
N ARG A 162 15.84 29.52 -8.54
CA ARG A 162 16.04 30.39 -9.70
C ARG A 162 17.20 31.37 -9.45
N GLU A 163 17.22 32.01 -8.28
CA GLU A 163 18.29 32.91 -7.89
C GLU A 163 19.66 32.21 -7.85
N ALA A 164 19.72 31.01 -7.30
CA ALA A 164 20.95 30.23 -7.24
C ALA A 164 21.43 29.74 -8.62
N VAL A 165 20.53 29.46 -9.56
CA VAL A 165 20.84 29.08 -10.95
C VAL A 165 21.47 30.28 -11.66
N GLU A 166 20.92 31.49 -11.48
CA GLU A 166 21.45 32.73 -12.03
C GLU A 166 22.82 33.08 -11.41
N GLU A 167 22.95 33.04 -10.05
CA GLU A 167 24.20 33.30 -9.32
C GLU A 167 25.37 32.43 -9.80
N LEU A 168 25.10 31.16 -10.05
CA LEU A 168 26.10 30.17 -10.46
C LEU A 168 26.28 30.05 -11.98
N ALA A 169 25.63 30.91 -12.75
CA ALA A 169 25.63 30.90 -14.23
C ALA A 169 25.34 29.50 -14.80
N ILE A 170 24.34 28.80 -14.20
CA ILE A 170 23.92 27.50 -14.69
C ILE A 170 22.99 27.72 -15.87
N ASP A 171 23.20 26.95 -16.95
CA ASP A 171 22.30 26.96 -18.08
C ASP A 171 20.89 26.48 -17.68
N HIS A 172 19.90 27.35 -17.88
CA HIS A 172 18.52 27.11 -17.45
C HIS A 172 17.88 25.90 -18.12
N GLU A 173 18.06 25.79 -19.44
CA GLU A 173 17.45 24.72 -20.23
C GLU A 173 18.05 23.35 -19.87
N ALA A 174 19.37 23.29 -19.74
CA ALA A 174 20.06 22.07 -19.31
C ALA A 174 19.67 21.69 -17.88
N PHE A 175 19.44 22.66 -16.98
CA PHE A 175 19.05 22.42 -15.61
C PHE A 175 17.60 21.92 -15.48
N GLU A 176 16.66 22.51 -16.21
CA GLU A 176 15.27 22.02 -16.29
C GLU A 176 15.19 20.60 -16.87
N LYS A 177 15.96 20.32 -17.90
CA LYS A 177 16.09 18.98 -18.47
C LYS A 177 16.67 17.98 -17.45
N TYR A 178 17.67 18.37 -16.67
CA TYR A 178 18.21 17.54 -15.58
C TYR A 178 17.18 17.28 -14.48
N LEU A 179 16.33 18.25 -14.15
CA LEU A 179 15.27 18.11 -13.14
C LEU A 179 14.08 17.28 -13.68
N GLY A 180 13.90 17.24 -15.00
CA GLY A 180 12.79 16.55 -15.65
C GLY A 180 11.51 17.38 -15.76
N GLY A 181 11.64 18.72 -15.78
CA GLY A 181 10.51 19.63 -15.96
C GLY A 181 10.86 21.09 -15.63
N PRO A 182 9.96 22.05 -15.97
CA PRO A 182 10.18 23.47 -15.79
C PRO A 182 10.27 23.84 -14.30
N LEU A 183 11.16 24.81 -13.98
CA LEU A 183 11.34 25.32 -12.62
C LEU A 183 10.05 25.88 -12.03
N ALA A 184 9.19 26.47 -12.86
CA ALA A 184 7.92 27.06 -12.41
C ALA A 184 6.92 26.04 -11.85
N GLU A 185 7.01 24.77 -12.28
CA GLU A 185 6.12 23.66 -11.89
C GLU A 185 6.83 22.61 -11.02
N MET A 186 7.98 22.98 -10.44
CA MET A 186 8.85 22.09 -9.68
C MET A 186 8.13 21.46 -8.49
N SER A 187 8.27 20.14 -8.35
CA SER A 187 7.82 19.40 -7.18
C SER A 187 8.81 19.47 -6.02
N VAL A 188 8.36 19.09 -4.81
CA VAL A 188 9.23 18.98 -3.62
C VAL A 188 10.41 18.03 -3.85
N GLU A 189 10.23 16.95 -4.61
CA GLU A 189 11.33 16.04 -4.95
C GLU A 189 12.34 16.66 -5.90
N GLN A 190 11.85 17.35 -6.94
CA GLN A 190 12.72 18.11 -7.84
C GLN A 190 13.44 19.23 -7.12
N TYR A 191 12.81 19.90 -6.16
CA TYR A 191 13.45 20.89 -5.29
C TYR A 191 14.62 20.31 -4.49
N LYS A 192 14.45 19.14 -3.85
CA LYS A 192 15.54 18.44 -3.14
C LYS A 192 16.69 18.08 -4.08
N LYS A 193 16.38 17.62 -5.29
CA LYS A 193 17.36 17.32 -6.34
C LYS A 193 18.12 18.56 -6.79
N ALA A 194 17.40 19.68 -6.95
CA ALA A 194 17.96 20.99 -7.32
C ALA A 194 18.94 21.51 -6.25
N ILE A 195 18.54 21.50 -4.97
CA ILE A 195 19.40 21.90 -3.84
C ILE A 195 20.70 21.09 -3.82
N THR A 196 20.62 19.78 -4.02
CA THR A 196 21.81 18.91 -4.03
C THR A 196 22.75 19.27 -5.18
N ALA A 197 22.22 19.50 -6.38
CA ALA A 197 23.01 19.88 -7.56
C ALA A 197 23.69 21.24 -7.36
N ILE A 198 22.95 22.24 -6.89
CA ILE A 198 23.46 23.59 -6.58
C ILE A 198 24.56 23.55 -5.50
N SER A 199 24.34 22.78 -4.42
CA SER A 199 25.35 22.61 -3.36
C SER A 199 26.65 22.00 -3.88
N ASN A 200 26.56 21.00 -4.75
CA ASN A 200 27.73 20.39 -5.38
C ASN A 200 28.46 21.38 -6.29
N LYS A 201 27.74 22.19 -7.06
CA LYS A 201 28.35 23.18 -7.95
C LYS A 201 29.03 24.31 -7.16
N ARG A 202 28.43 24.77 -6.04
CA ARG A 202 29.07 25.74 -5.11
C ARG A 202 30.38 25.19 -4.53
N LYS A 203 30.40 23.91 -4.12
CA LYS A 203 31.64 23.26 -3.61
C LYS A 203 32.73 23.15 -4.67
N GLN A 204 32.38 22.98 -5.94
CA GLN A 204 33.32 22.94 -7.06
C GLN A 204 33.89 24.33 -7.34
N ALA A 205 33.02 25.35 -7.35
CA ALA A 205 33.43 26.76 -7.57
C ALA A 205 34.37 27.31 -6.46
N THR A 206 34.24 26.77 -5.22
CA THR A 206 35.12 27.19 -4.10
C THR A 206 36.49 26.51 -4.10
N LYS A 207 36.66 25.43 -4.91
CA LYS A 207 37.92 24.67 -5.04
C LYS A 207 38.76 25.05 -6.27
N ALA A 208 38.19 25.85 -7.17
CA ALA A 208 38.87 26.39 -8.36
C ALA A 208 39.36 27.82 -8.08
#